data_736ec364b189c309c378b6cd3968dd72
#
_entry.id   736ec364b189c309c378b6cd3968dd72
#
_cell.length_a   1.000
_cell.length_b   1.000
_cell.length_c   1.000
_cell.angle_alpha   90.00
_cell.angle_beta   90.00
_cell.angle_gamma   90.00
#
_symmetry.space_group_name_H-M   'P 1'
#
loop_
_entity.id
_entity.type
_entity.pdbx_description
1 polymer ?
#
loop_
_entity_poly.entity_id
_entity_poly.type
_entity_poly.pdbx_seq_one_letter_code
_entity_poly.pdbx_strand_id
1 'polypeptide(L)'
;MSRLSVRKTYKLYVGGAFPRSESGRSYTVTSDKGEFLANASRASRKDARDAVSAARKAFPGWSGATAYNRGQVLYRVAEMLEARRAEFAAQLSDELGTSRKSAMESVDAAIDRLVWYAGWSDKISAVRGTANPVAGPYFNLSSPEPTGVVAIMAPADPLLGLISVIAPVIVTGNTCVVVCASPLIAITLAEVLATSDLPGGVVNILTGHQAELAPWLAAHMDVNGLDLTGVADPALALTCEQEAAENLKRVLRPSTPDWTADPGLSRMTRFLETKTVWHPSSA
;
A
#
# COMPACT_ATOMS: atom_id res chain seq x y z
N MET A 1 -25.09 36.93 2.14
CA MET A 1 -24.14 36.29 3.06
C MET A 1 -23.51 35.10 2.34
N SER A 2 -22.17 35.03 2.19
CA SER A 2 -21.53 33.83 1.64
C SER A 2 -21.64 32.69 2.65
N ARG A 3 -21.94 31.47 2.17
CA ARG A 3 -22.00 30.25 2.98
C ARG A 3 -20.61 30.01 3.62
N LEU A 4 -20.58 29.66 4.92
CA LEU A 4 -19.36 29.24 5.59
C LEU A 4 -18.80 27.99 4.92
N SER A 5 -17.51 27.99 4.62
CA SER A 5 -16.81 26.82 4.11
C SER A 5 -16.53 25.86 5.27
N VAL A 6 -17.13 24.67 5.22
CA VAL A 6 -16.82 23.57 6.15
C VAL A 6 -15.70 22.73 5.56
N ARG A 7 -14.54 22.72 6.23
CA ARG A 7 -13.36 22.00 5.76
C ARG A 7 -13.24 20.64 6.44
N LYS A 8 -12.82 19.63 5.68
CA LYS A 8 -12.55 18.28 6.16
C LYS A 8 -11.27 18.27 7.01
N THR A 9 -11.26 17.47 8.09
CA THR A 9 -10.05 17.13 8.85
C THR A 9 -9.54 15.77 8.38
N TYR A 10 -8.31 15.72 7.94
CA TYR A 10 -7.70 14.48 7.46
C TYR A 10 -7.05 13.73 8.64
N LYS A 11 -7.63 12.59 8.97
CA LYS A 11 -7.21 11.71 10.06
C LYS A 11 -6.29 10.60 9.52
N LEU A 12 -5.80 9.71 10.40
CA LEU A 12 -5.17 8.47 9.99
C LEU A 12 -6.22 7.46 9.49
N TYR A 13 -5.78 6.39 8.84
CA TYR A 13 -6.62 5.23 8.54
C TYR A 13 -5.97 3.98 9.11
N VAL A 14 -6.56 3.38 10.14
CA VAL A 14 -6.00 2.24 10.87
C VAL A 14 -7.12 1.27 11.23
N GLY A 15 -6.95 0.00 10.89
CA GLY A 15 -7.90 -1.05 11.23
C GLY A 15 -9.30 -0.88 10.61
N GLY A 16 -9.42 -0.16 9.49
CA GLY A 16 -10.72 0.16 8.86
C GLY A 16 -11.41 1.39 9.45
N ALA A 17 -10.81 2.09 10.40
CA ALA A 17 -11.34 3.28 11.05
C ALA A 17 -10.47 4.52 10.78
N PHE A 18 -11.03 5.71 11.09
CA PHE A 18 -10.34 6.99 10.91
C PHE A 18 -10.02 7.65 12.26
N PRO A 19 -9.03 7.14 13.01
CA PRO A 19 -8.63 7.75 14.27
C PRO A 19 -7.84 9.04 14.05
N ARG A 20 -7.84 9.94 15.04
CA ARG A 20 -6.82 10.98 15.16
C ARG A 20 -5.52 10.35 15.67
N SER A 21 -4.37 11.01 15.44
CA SER A 21 -3.14 10.60 16.11
C SER A 21 -3.34 10.62 17.64
N GLU A 22 -2.85 9.58 18.31
CA GLU A 22 -2.93 9.50 19.77
C GLU A 22 -2.18 10.64 20.48
N SER A 23 -1.16 11.18 19.81
CA SER A 23 -0.38 12.34 20.28
C SER A 23 -1.12 13.67 20.14
N GLY A 24 -2.27 13.71 19.45
CA GLY A 24 -2.98 14.93 19.11
C GLY A 24 -2.27 15.84 18.09
N ARG A 25 -1.07 15.45 17.61
CA ARG A 25 -0.29 16.25 16.68
C ARG A 25 -0.98 16.33 15.31
N SER A 26 -0.89 17.50 14.70
CA SER A 26 -1.35 17.77 13.34
C SER A 26 -0.37 18.71 12.63
N TYR A 27 -0.51 18.80 11.31
CA TYR A 27 0.25 19.75 10.50
C TYR A 27 -0.65 20.34 9.41
N THR A 28 -0.28 21.51 8.95
CA THR A 28 -0.98 22.20 7.88
C THR A 28 -0.52 21.68 6.52
N VAL A 29 -1.49 21.42 5.65
CA VAL A 29 -1.25 21.09 4.24
C VAL A 29 -1.55 22.31 3.41
N THR A 30 -0.63 22.66 2.53
CA THR A 30 -0.74 23.80 1.62
C THR A 30 -0.69 23.34 0.16
N SER A 31 -1.25 24.14 -0.73
CA SER A 31 -1.09 23.98 -2.17
C SER A 31 0.36 24.25 -2.60
N ASP A 32 0.67 24.02 -3.87
CA ASP A 32 1.92 24.41 -4.53
C ASP A 32 2.19 25.95 -4.42
N LYS A 33 1.13 26.76 -4.28
CA LYS A 33 1.19 28.23 -4.09
C LYS A 33 1.27 28.65 -2.63
N GLY A 34 1.34 27.70 -1.68
CA GLY A 34 1.35 27.98 -0.24
C GLY A 34 0.00 28.33 0.37
N GLU A 35 -1.11 28.16 -0.36
CA GLU A 35 -2.45 28.40 0.16
C GLU A 35 -2.88 27.26 1.10
N PHE A 36 -3.55 27.60 2.19
CA PHE A 36 -4.03 26.62 3.15
C PHE A 36 -5.11 25.72 2.53
N LEU A 37 -4.88 24.41 2.51
CA LEU A 37 -5.84 23.41 2.04
C LEU A 37 -6.57 22.75 3.22
N ALA A 38 -5.83 22.17 4.16
CA ALA A 38 -6.40 21.43 5.27
C ALA A 38 -5.41 21.26 6.44
N ASN A 39 -5.91 20.72 7.56
CA ASN A 39 -5.06 20.13 8.60
C ASN A 39 -5.13 18.61 8.51
N ALA A 40 -3.97 17.96 8.63
CA ALA A 40 -3.83 16.52 8.66
C ALA A 40 -3.22 16.03 9.97
N SER A 41 -3.59 14.85 10.43
CA SER A 41 -2.99 14.20 11.58
C SER A 41 -1.51 13.88 11.30
N ARG A 42 -0.64 14.09 12.28
CA ARG A 42 0.76 13.65 12.23
C ARG A 42 0.91 12.40 13.07
N ALA A 43 1.12 11.28 12.41
CA ALA A 43 1.27 9.99 13.07
C ALA A 43 2.50 9.96 13.99
N SER A 44 2.36 9.25 15.10
CA SER A 44 3.42 8.95 16.07
C SER A 44 3.89 7.50 15.92
N ARG A 45 4.97 7.13 16.63
CA ARG A 45 5.43 5.74 16.72
C ARG A 45 4.36 4.81 17.35
N LYS A 46 3.53 5.32 18.23
CA LYS A 46 2.42 4.55 18.81
C LYS A 46 1.32 4.29 17.78
N ASP A 47 0.97 5.28 16.96
CA ASP A 47 0.05 5.07 15.82
C ASP A 47 0.61 4.02 14.85
N ALA A 48 1.92 4.04 14.59
CA ALA A 48 2.58 3.05 13.75
C ALA A 48 2.52 1.64 14.35
N ARG A 49 2.74 1.50 15.67
CA ARG A 49 2.57 0.22 16.38
C ARG A 49 1.13 -0.30 16.25
N ASP A 50 0.15 0.57 16.45
CA ASP A 50 -1.26 0.20 16.39
C ASP A 50 -1.66 -0.18 14.95
N ALA A 51 -1.10 0.47 13.94
CA ALA A 51 -1.27 0.12 12.52
C ALA A 51 -0.63 -1.24 12.18
N VAL A 52 0.58 -1.54 12.67
CA VAL A 52 1.22 -2.85 12.50
C VAL A 52 0.41 -3.95 13.18
N SER A 53 -0.09 -3.69 14.40
CA SER A 53 -0.96 -4.64 15.12
C SER A 53 -2.26 -4.91 14.34
N ALA A 54 -2.90 -3.87 13.77
CA ALA A 54 -4.09 -4.03 12.93
C ALA A 54 -3.79 -4.82 11.65
N ALA A 55 -2.65 -4.54 10.99
CA ALA A 55 -2.22 -5.27 9.80
C ALA A 55 -1.95 -6.74 10.12
N ARG A 56 -1.25 -7.04 11.22
CA ARG A 56 -0.97 -8.41 11.67
C ARG A 56 -2.24 -9.17 11.99
N LYS A 57 -3.21 -8.53 12.64
CA LYS A 57 -4.51 -9.15 12.97
C LYS A 57 -5.32 -9.47 11.70
N ALA A 58 -5.27 -8.62 10.67
CA ALA A 58 -6.00 -8.84 9.43
C ALA A 58 -5.35 -9.89 8.52
N PHE A 59 -4.04 -10.10 8.65
CA PHE A 59 -3.25 -10.94 7.74
C PHE A 59 -3.79 -12.37 7.58
N PRO A 60 -4.09 -13.15 8.62
CA PRO A 60 -4.55 -14.53 8.44
C PRO A 60 -5.85 -14.64 7.62
N GLY A 61 -6.81 -13.76 7.87
CA GLY A 61 -8.07 -13.74 7.12
C GLY A 61 -7.87 -13.31 5.67
N TRP A 62 -7.03 -12.31 5.43
CA TRP A 62 -6.77 -11.80 4.08
C TRP A 62 -5.92 -12.75 3.26
N SER A 63 -4.85 -13.30 3.81
CA SER A 63 -4.00 -14.28 3.12
C SER A 63 -4.73 -15.59 2.84
N GLY A 64 -5.65 -16.00 3.72
CA GLY A 64 -6.51 -17.16 3.56
C GLY A 64 -7.69 -16.99 2.58
N ALA A 65 -8.03 -15.75 2.20
CA ALA A 65 -9.02 -15.48 1.16
C ALA A 65 -8.51 -16.02 -0.20
N THR A 66 -9.44 -16.51 -1.04
CA THR A 66 -9.04 -16.96 -2.38
C THR A 66 -8.46 -15.81 -3.20
N ALA A 67 -7.52 -16.13 -4.09
CA ALA A 67 -6.92 -15.13 -4.99
C ALA A 67 -8.00 -14.41 -5.82
N TYR A 68 -9.00 -15.14 -6.29
CA TYR A 68 -10.15 -14.60 -7.01
C TYR A 68 -10.93 -13.58 -6.16
N ASN A 69 -11.22 -13.91 -4.90
CA ASN A 69 -11.91 -12.97 -4.00
C ASN A 69 -11.10 -11.69 -3.77
N ARG A 70 -9.78 -11.80 -3.54
CA ARG A 70 -8.90 -10.61 -3.43
C ARG A 70 -8.93 -9.75 -4.69
N GLY A 71 -8.97 -10.38 -5.87
CA GLY A 71 -9.12 -9.68 -7.15
C GLY A 71 -10.46 -8.95 -7.26
N GLN A 72 -11.56 -9.59 -6.83
CA GLN A 72 -12.89 -8.94 -6.82
C GLN A 72 -12.93 -7.72 -5.88
N VAL A 73 -12.35 -7.83 -4.68
CA VAL A 73 -12.27 -6.69 -3.75
C VAL A 73 -11.43 -5.55 -4.36
N LEU A 74 -10.30 -5.86 -5.00
CA LEU A 74 -9.48 -4.84 -5.65
C LEU A 74 -10.20 -4.19 -6.86
N TYR A 75 -10.96 -4.98 -7.63
CA TYR A 75 -11.81 -4.44 -8.69
C TYR A 75 -12.91 -3.52 -8.12
N ARG A 76 -13.48 -3.89 -6.96
CA ARG A 76 -14.43 -3.03 -6.25
C ARG A 76 -13.81 -1.69 -5.83
N VAL A 77 -12.53 -1.69 -5.44
CA VAL A 77 -11.79 -0.43 -5.18
C VAL A 77 -11.74 0.43 -6.45
N ALA A 78 -11.49 -0.17 -7.62
CA ALA A 78 -11.50 0.57 -8.89
C ALA A 78 -12.87 1.18 -9.19
N GLU A 79 -13.97 0.45 -9.01
CA GLU A 79 -15.35 0.95 -9.18
C GLU A 79 -15.64 2.14 -8.26
N MET A 80 -15.25 2.05 -6.98
CA MET A 80 -15.47 3.12 -6.01
C MET A 80 -14.59 4.35 -6.28
N LEU A 81 -13.39 4.15 -6.82
CA LEU A 81 -12.51 5.23 -7.26
C LEU A 81 -13.07 5.92 -8.50
N GLU A 82 -13.58 5.14 -9.49
CA GLU A 82 -14.26 5.67 -10.67
C GLU A 82 -15.45 6.55 -10.30
N ALA A 83 -16.28 6.13 -9.34
CA ALA A 83 -17.41 6.93 -8.85
C ALA A 83 -17.00 8.29 -8.25
N ARG A 84 -15.76 8.41 -7.75
CA ARG A 84 -15.19 9.64 -7.16
C ARG A 84 -14.14 10.32 -8.06
N ARG A 85 -14.02 9.92 -9.30
CA ARG A 85 -13.00 10.37 -10.27
C ARG A 85 -12.84 11.90 -10.33
N ALA A 86 -13.96 12.63 -10.40
CA ALA A 86 -13.94 14.09 -10.46
C ALA A 86 -13.41 14.74 -9.16
N GLU A 87 -13.67 14.14 -8.00
CA GLU A 87 -13.18 14.59 -6.70
C GLU A 87 -11.67 14.42 -6.60
N PHE A 88 -11.14 13.24 -6.96
CA PHE A 88 -9.70 13.00 -6.98
C PHE A 88 -8.96 13.92 -7.94
N ALA A 89 -9.49 14.13 -9.13
CA ALA A 89 -8.89 15.07 -10.09
C ALA A 89 -8.89 16.51 -9.57
N ALA A 90 -9.93 16.92 -8.82
CA ALA A 90 -9.94 18.21 -8.16
C ALA A 90 -8.86 18.34 -7.10
N GLN A 91 -8.76 17.35 -6.21
CA GLN A 91 -7.77 17.35 -5.13
C GLN A 91 -6.34 17.33 -5.67
N LEU A 92 -6.04 16.50 -6.69
CA LEU A 92 -4.73 16.48 -7.34
C LEU A 92 -4.38 17.84 -7.95
N SER A 93 -5.33 18.48 -8.64
CA SER A 93 -5.12 19.81 -9.22
C SER A 93 -4.86 20.87 -8.15
N ASP A 94 -5.60 20.82 -7.03
CA ASP A 94 -5.47 21.79 -5.94
C ASP A 94 -4.15 21.58 -5.14
N GLU A 95 -3.74 20.34 -4.91
CA GLU A 95 -2.53 20.01 -4.13
C GLU A 95 -1.25 20.22 -4.94
N LEU A 96 -1.23 19.79 -6.22
CA LEU A 96 -0.03 19.78 -7.06
C LEU A 96 0.05 20.93 -8.06
N GLY A 97 -0.97 21.76 -8.19
CA GLY A 97 -1.03 22.82 -9.19
C GLY A 97 -1.11 22.31 -10.65
N THR A 98 -1.42 21.03 -10.85
CA THR A 98 -1.49 20.44 -12.18
C THR A 98 -2.78 20.82 -12.91
N SER A 99 -2.78 20.75 -14.25
CA SER A 99 -3.99 21.01 -15.03
C SER A 99 -5.07 19.95 -14.69
N ARG A 100 -6.35 20.36 -14.77
CA ARG A 100 -7.48 19.45 -14.57
C ARG A 100 -7.44 18.25 -15.50
N LYS A 101 -6.96 18.46 -16.73
CA LYS A 101 -6.79 17.40 -17.72
C LYS A 101 -5.74 16.38 -17.26
N SER A 102 -4.55 16.85 -16.87
CA SER A 102 -3.47 15.97 -16.38
C SER A 102 -3.86 15.24 -15.10
N ALA A 103 -4.55 15.92 -14.17
CA ALA A 103 -5.08 15.30 -12.97
C ALA A 103 -6.08 14.17 -13.31
N MET A 104 -6.95 14.38 -14.28
CA MET A 104 -7.91 13.37 -14.73
C MET A 104 -7.20 12.17 -15.36
N GLU A 105 -6.21 12.39 -16.23
CA GLU A 105 -5.38 11.33 -16.82
C GLU A 105 -4.66 10.49 -15.76
N SER A 106 -4.18 11.13 -14.68
CA SER A 106 -3.58 10.42 -13.54
C SER A 106 -4.58 9.55 -12.78
N VAL A 107 -5.82 10.03 -12.61
CA VAL A 107 -6.89 9.24 -11.97
C VAL A 107 -7.27 8.05 -12.85
N ASP A 108 -7.41 8.24 -14.16
CA ASP A 108 -7.72 7.18 -15.12
C ASP A 108 -6.65 6.09 -15.10
N ALA A 109 -5.38 6.47 -15.15
CA ALA A 109 -4.27 5.54 -15.04
C ALA A 109 -4.23 4.79 -13.70
N ALA A 110 -4.65 5.43 -12.60
CA ALA A 110 -4.74 4.81 -11.28
C ALA A 110 -5.86 3.75 -11.21
N ILE A 111 -7.01 4.01 -11.85
CA ILE A 111 -8.13 3.07 -11.96
C ILE A 111 -7.71 1.88 -12.83
N ASP A 112 -7.12 2.11 -13.99
CA ASP A 112 -6.60 1.07 -14.88
C ASP A 112 -5.56 0.20 -14.15
N ARG A 113 -4.73 0.80 -13.31
CA ARG A 113 -3.73 0.11 -12.49
C ARG A 113 -4.37 -0.85 -11.48
N LEU A 114 -5.45 -0.46 -10.82
CA LEU A 114 -6.22 -1.34 -9.93
C LEU A 114 -6.83 -2.51 -10.70
N VAL A 115 -7.44 -2.25 -11.85
CA VAL A 115 -8.02 -3.29 -12.72
C VAL A 115 -6.96 -4.25 -13.20
N TRP A 116 -5.78 -3.76 -13.59
CA TRP A 116 -4.66 -4.58 -14.03
C TRP A 116 -4.21 -5.55 -12.94
N TYR A 117 -3.97 -5.07 -11.71
CA TYR A 117 -3.58 -5.93 -10.58
C TYR A 117 -4.70 -6.90 -10.18
N ALA A 118 -5.96 -6.46 -10.21
CA ALA A 118 -7.11 -7.35 -9.97
C ALA A 118 -7.12 -8.52 -10.96
N GLY A 119 -6.85 -8.26 -12.24
CA GLY A 119 -6.77 -9.26 -13.30
C GLY A 119 -5.63 -10.27 -13.13
N TRP A 120 -4.61 -9.95 -12.35
CA TRP A 120 -3.47 -10.83 -12.07
C TRP A 120 -3.60 -11.67 -10.80
N SER A 121 -4.61 -11.42 -9.99
CA SER A 121 -4.77 -12.02 -8.65
C SER A 121 -4.68 -13.56 -8.65
N ASP A 122 -5.38 -14.20 -9.55
CA ASP A 122 -5.47 -15.67 -9.68
C ASP A 122 -4.40 -16.28 -10.61
N LYS A 123 -3.64 -15.45 -11.33
CA LYS A 123 -2.64 -15.92 -12.30
C LYS A 123 -1.22 -16.02 -11.72
N ILE A 124 -0.95 -15.27 -10.63
CA ILE A 124 0.41 -15.20 -10.06
C ILE A 124 0.93 -16.59 -9.61
N SER A 125 0.04 -17.42 -9.07
CA SER A 125 0.41 -18.78 -8.66
C SER A 125 0.77 -19.68 -9.84
N ALA A 126 0.12 -19.51 -10.99
CA ALA A 126 0.46 -20.25 -12.21
C ALA A 126 1.81 -19.83 -12.81
N VAL A 127 2.15 -18.55 -12.67
CA VAL A 127 3.40 -17.99 -13.22
C VAL A 127 4.59 -18.22 -12.30
N ARG A 128 4.38 -18.27 -10.99
CA ARG A 128 5.45 -18.41 -9.96
C ARG A 128 5.46 -19.76 -9.27
N GLY A 129 4.41 -20.55 -9.43
CA GLY A 129 4.39 -21.93 -8.97
C GLY A 129 5.08 -22.87 -9.96
N THR A 130 5.56 -24.00 -9.48
CA THR A 130 6.22 -24.99 -10.32
C THR A 130 6.11 -26.40 -9.74
N ALA A 131 6.04 -27.41 -10.61
CA ALA A 131 6.30 -28.79 -10.30
C ALA A 131 7.78 -29.06 -10.54
N ASN A 132 8.53 -29.36 -9.47
CA ASN A 132 9.96 -29.53 -9.55
C ASN A 132 10.32 -31.00 -9.87
N PRO A 133 11.25 -31.25 -10.81
CA PRO A 133 11.77 -32.59 -11.05
C PRO A 133 12.61 -33.05 -9.86
N VAL A 134 12.33 -34.25 -9.36
CA VAL A 134 13.05 -34.86 -8.23
C VAL A 134 13.33 -36.33 -8.50
N ALA A 135 14.43 -36.84 -7.94
CA ALA A 135 14.71 -38.26 -7.96
C ALA A 135 13.89 -38.96 -6.88
N GLY A 136 13.07 -39.93 -7.29
CA GLY A 136 12.26 -40.77 -6.39
C GLY A 136 10.76 -40.54 -6.54
N PRO A 137 9.94 -41.28 -5.79
CA PRO A 137 8.48 -41.32 -5.91
C PRO A 137 7.83 -40.18 -5.14
N TYR A 138 8.08 -38.93 -5.57
CA TYR A 138 7.54 -37.75 -4.93
C TYR A 138 6.97 -36.74 -5.94
N PHE A 139 5.86 -36.14 -5.60
CA PHE A 139 5.46 -34.83 -6.17
C PHE A 139 6.09 -33.74 -5.35
N ASN A 140 6.92 -32.90 -5.98
CA ASN A 140 7.52 -31.73 -5.37
C ASN A 140 6.90 -30.48 -6.01
N LEU A 141 6.13 -29.73 -5.22
CA LEU A 141 5.35 -28.59 -5.69
C LEU A 141 5.79 -27.33 -4.93
N SER A 142 6.14 -26.30 -5.69
CA SER A 142 6.41 -24.97 -5.15
C SER A 142 5.26 -24.02 -5.47
N SER A 143 4.84 -23.23 -4.49
CA SER A 143 3.82 -22.18 -4.64
C SER A 143 4.27 -20.89 -3.97
N PRO A 144 3.88 -19.71 -4.51
CA PRO A 144 4.10 -18.45 -3.84
C PRO A 144 3.12 -18.27 -2.67
N GLU A 145 3.63 -17.78 -1.54
CA GLU A 145 2.85 -17.39 -0.36
C GLU A 145 3.17 -15.95 0.07
N PRO A 146 2.22 -15.19 0.63
CA PRO A 146 2.48 -13.84 1.09
C PRO A 146 3.43 -13.83 2.28
N THR A 147 4.37 -12.87 2.29
CA THR A 147 5.37 -12.72 3.36
C THR A 147 4.75 -12.30 4.70
N GLY A 148 3.70 -11.48 4.68
CA GLY A 148 3.06 -10.98 5.90
C GLY A 148 2.70 -9.49 5.85
N VAL A 149 3.18 -8.72 6.83
CA VAL A 149 2.98 -7.27 6.92
C VAL A 149 4.10 -6.55 6.17
N VAL A 150 3.75 -5.66 5.25
CA VAL A 150 4.68 -4.84 4.49
C VAL A 150 4.56 -3.37 4.91
N ALA A 151 5.65 -2.77 5.37
CA ALA A 151 5.71 -1.33 5.56
C ALA A 151 6.12 -0.64 4.25
N ILE A 152 5.38 0.38 3.85
CA ILE A 152 5.54 1.08 2.57
C ILE A 152 5.81 2.55 2.83
N MET A 153 6.94 3.05 2.37
CA MET A 153 7.21 4.48 2.28
C MET A 153 6.65 4.96 0.94
N ALA A 154 5.52 5.66 0.99
CA ALA A 154 4.79 6.08 -0.21
C ALA A 154 5.65 6.96 -1.12
N PRO A 155 5.59 6.79 -2.45
CA PRO A 155 6.28 7.64 -3.40
C PRO A 155 5.69 9.06 -3.44
N ALA A 156 6.39 9.96 -4.11
CA ALA A 156 5.95 11.36 -4.27
C ALA A 156 4.69 11.49 -5.13
N ASP A 157 4.46 10.57 -6.09
CA ASP A 157 3.19 10.52 -6.82
C ASP A 157 2.06 10.10 -5.87
N PRO A 158 1.08 11.00 -5.60
CA PRO A 158 0.16 10.79 -4.48
C PRO A 158 -1.00 9.85 -4.80
N LEU A 159 -1.26 9.49 -6.06
CA LEU A 159 -2.35 8.60 -6.43
C LEU A 159 -1.88 7.39 -7.25
N LEU A 160 -1.41 7.57 -8.48
CA LEU A 160 -0.98 6.46 -9.33
C LEU A 160 0.20 5.71 -8.72
N GLY A 161 1.20 6.44 -8.21
CA GLY A 161 2.33 5.87 -7.49
C GLY A 161 1.90 5.17 -6.21
N LEU A 162 1.04 5.80 -5.41
CA LEU A 162 0.51 5.24 -4.16
C LEU A 162 -0.25 3.92 -4.42
N ILE A 163 -1.14 3.88 -5.41
CA ILE A 163 -1.87 2.67 -5.80
C ILE A 163 -0.90 1.60 -6.33
N SER A 164 0.12 2.00 -7.11
CA SER A 164 1.11 1.10 -7.69
C SER A 164 2.02 0.42 -6.66
N VAL A 165 2.10 0.94 -5.44
CA VAL A 165 2.84 0.29 -4.33
C VAL A 165 1.91 -0.48 -3.39
N ILE A 166 0.64 -0.11 -3.24
CA ILE A 166 -0.33 -0.78 -2.36
C ILE A 166 -0.95 -2.01 -3.06
N ALA A 167 -1.48 -1.84 -4.27
CA ALA A 167 -2.26 -2.86 -4.97
C ALA A 167 -1.51 -4.19 -5.16
N PRO A 168 -0.23 -4.23 -5.62
CA PRO A 168 0.52 -5.48 -5.78
C PRO A 168 0.78 -6.20 -4.46
N VAL A 169 0.90 -5.48 -3.35
CA VAL A 169 1.10 -6.03 -2.01
C VAL A 169 -0.17 -6.72 -1.52
N ILE A 170 -1.31 -6.03 -1.58
CA ILE A 170 -2.55 -6.58 -1.03
C ILE A 170 -3.16 -7.67 -1.91
N VAL A 171 -3.10 -7.56 -3.23
CA VAL A 171 -3.67 -8.57 -4.14
C VAL A 171 -2.99 -9.94 -4.00
N THR A 172 -1.71 -9.96 -3.62
CA THR A 172 -0.95 -11.18 -3.34
C THR A 172 -1.19 -11.76 -1.94
N GLY A 173 -2.04 -11.13 -1.13
CA GLY A 173 -2.44 -11.63 0.19
C GLY A 173 -1.65 -11.06 1.36
N ASN A 174 -0.72 -10.13 1.13
CA ASN A 174 -0.06 -9.36 2.18
C ASN A 174 -1.00 -8.28 2.75
N THR A 175 -0.67 -7.77 3.93
CA THR A 175 -1.26 -6.56 4.50
C THR A 175 -0.20 -5.47 4.57
N CYS A 176 -0.60 -4.20 4.65
CA CYS A 176 0.39 -3.13 4.66
C CYS A 176 0.11 -1.99 5.65
N VAL A 177 1.21 -1.32 6.01
CA VAL A 177 1.24 -0.04 6.71
C VAL A 177 1.98 0.96 5.84
N VAL A 178 1.29 2.00 5.40
CA VAL A 178 1.78 2.99 4.45
C VAL A 178 2.07 4.29 5.19
N VAL A 179 3.27 4.84 5.03
CA VAL A 179 3.62 6.18 5.50
C VAL A 179 3.59 7.14 4.33
N CYS A 180 2.67 8.10 4.36
CA CYS A 180 2.38 9.01 3.25
C CYS A 180 2.60 10.47 3.65
N ALA A 181 3.32 11.23 2.80
CA ALA A 181 3.54 12.65 2.99
C ALA A 181 2.39 13.51 2.42
N SER A 182 1.69 13.02 1.38
CA SER A 182 0.53 13.69 0.75
C SER A 182 -0.78 13.20 1.37
N PRO A 183 -1.27 13.85 2.44
CA PRO A 183 -2.35 13.28 3.25
C PRO A 183 -3.73 13.39 2.60
N LEU A 184 -3.97 14.39 1.72
CA LEU A 184 -5.32 14.64 1.20
C LEU A 184 -5.77 13.48 0.31
N ILE A 185 -4.98 13.18 -0.70
CA ILE A 185 -5.24 12.07 -1.64
C ILE A 185 -5.24 10.73 -0.91
N ALA A 186 -4.25 10.48 -0.04
CA ALA A 186 -4.12 9.22 0.67
C ALA A 186 -5.33 8.92 1.58
N ILE A 187 -5.86 9.91 2.29
CA ILE A 187 -7.02 9.70 3.17
C ILE A 187 -8.33 9.67 2.38
N THR A 188 -8.41 10.38 1.25
CA THR A 188 -9.55 10.23 0.34
C THR A 188 -9.56 8.84 -0.32
N LEU A 189 -8.39 8.28 -0.66
CA LEU A 189 -8.25 6.89 -1.10
C LEU A 189 -8.63 5.91 0.03
N ALA A 190 -8.27 6.20 1.29
CA ALA A 190 -8.68 5.39 2.43
C ALA A 190 -10.21 5.30 2.58
N GLU A 191 -10.94 6.37 2.25
CA GLU A 191 -12.41 6.34 2.25
C GLU A 191 -12.97 5.43 1.13
N VAL A 192 -12.30 5.41 -0.03
CA VAL A 192 -12.61 4.46 -1.10
C VAL A 192 -12.38 3.03 -0.61
N LEU A 193 -11.21 2.75 0.00
CA LEU A 193 -10.88 1.43 0.55
C LEU A 193 -11.89 0.99 1.62
N ALA A 194 -12.28 1.89 2.52
CA ALA A 194 -13.24 1.60 3.59
C ALA A 194 -14.66 1.26 3.09
N THR A 195 -14.99 1.61 1.84
CA THR A 195 -16.30 1.37 1.22
C THR A 195 -16.25 0.34 0.09
N SER A 196 -15.15 -0.40 -0.05
CA SER A 196 -14.88 -1.33 -1.14
C SER A 196 -14.80 -2.79 -0.70
N ASP A 197 -15.45 -3.17 0.37
CA ASP A 197 -15.42 -4.53 0.95
C ASP A 197 -14.01 -4.99 1.39
N LEU A 198 -13.03 -4.08 1.42
CA LEU A 198 -11.68 -4.39 1.89
C LEU A 198 -11.70 -4.54 3.42
N PRO A 199 -11.28 -5.70 3.98
CA PRO A 199 -11.30 -5.88 5.41
C PRO A 199 -10.43 -4.86 6.15
N GLY A 200 -10.95 -4.32 7.25
CA GLY A 200 -10.21 -3.38 8.08
C GLY A 200 -8.87 -3.94 8.55
N GLY A 201 -7.80 -3.17 8.37
CA GLY A 201 -6.43 -3.57 8.70
C GLY A 201 -5.61 -4.16 7.54
N VAL A 202 -6.23 -4.54 6.42
CA VAL A 202 -5.48 -4.96 5.22
C VAL A 202 -4.60 -3.83 4.70
N VAL A 203 -5.13 -2.61 4.67
CA VAL A 203 -4.37 -1.38 4.40
C VAL A 203 -4.52 -0.45 5.58
N ASN A 204 -3.40 0.11 6.04
CA ASN A 204 -3.36 1.13 7.09
C ASN A 204 -2.53 2.30 6.56
N ILE A 205 -3.04 3.53 6.67
CA ILE A 205 -2.39 4.73 6.14
C ILE A 205 -2.09 5.71 7.28
N LEU A 206 -0.81 6.00 7.44
CA LEU A 206 -0.25 6.95 8.39
C LEU A 206 0.23 8.19 7.63
N THR A 207 -0.33 9.33 7.98
CA THR A 207 0.10 10.63 7.44
C THR A 207 1.17 11.25 8.34
N GLY A 208 2.24 11.79 7.74
CA GLY A 208 3.34 12.41 8.48
C GLY A 208 4.70 12.23 7.80
N HIS A 209 5.76 12.30 8.59
CA HIS A 209 7.14 12.32 8.09
C HIS A 209 7.75 10.92 8.06
N GLN A 210 8.21 10.47 6.89
CA GLN A 210 8.89 9.19 6.72
C GLN A 210 10.12 9.06 7.63
N ALA A 211 10.92 10.12 7.78
CA ALA A 211 12.11 10.11 8.64
C ALA A 211 11.81 9.80 10.12
N GLU A 212 10.60 10.08 10.61
CA GLU A 212 10.20 9.76 11.99
C GLU A 212 9.75 8.30 12.15
N LEU A 213 9.10 7.73 11.14
CA LEU A 213 8.41 6.44 11.25
C LEU A 213 9.15 5.30 10.54
N ALA A 214 9.90 5.57 9.47
CA ALA A 214 10.51 4.52 8.64
C ALA A 214 11.55 3.67 9.42
N PRO A 215 12.49 4.25 10.20
CA PRO A 215 13.45 3.44 10.95
C PRO A 215 12.76 2.55 11.98
N TRP A 216 11.71 3.07 12.64
CA TRP A 216 10.95 2.32 13.62
C TRP A 216 10.18 1.15 12.98
N LEU A 217 9.54 1.36 11.82
CA LEU A 217 8.87 0.29 11.06
C LEU A 217 9.89 -0.72 10.51
N ALA A 218 11.07 -0.26 10.11
CA ALA A 218 12.16 -1.12 9.65
C ALA A 218 12.68 -2.04 10.76
N ALA A 219 12.76 -1.56 12.01
CA ALA A 219 13.14 -2.35 13.18
C ALA A 219 12.02 -3.25 13.72
N HIS A 220 10.75 -3.00 13.38
CA HIS A 220 9.61 -3.66 14.02
C HIS A 220 9.53 -5.15 13.67
N MET A 221 9.49 -6.04 14.66
CA MET A 221 9.55 -7.50 14.47
C MET A 221 8.37 -8.08 13.69
N ASP A 222 7.17 -7.49 13.80
CA ASP A 222 5.98 -7.92 13.06
C ASP A 222 5.88 -7.38 11.63
N VAL A 223 6.84 -6.58 11.18
CA VAL A 223 6.98 -6.17 9.77
C VAL A 223 7.88 -7.17 9.06
N ASN A 224 7.40 -7.77 7.97
CA ASN A 224 8.09 -8.81 7.20
C ASN A 224 8.74 -8.30 5.91
N GLY A 225 8.23 -7.19 5.40
CA GLY A 225 8.74 -6.56 4.18
C GLY A 225 8.78 -5.05 4.29
N LEU A 226 9.67 -4.42 3.53
CA LEU A 226 9.89 -2.99 3.54
C LEU A 226 10.01 -2.47 2.11
N ASP A 227 9.08 -1.61 1.69
CA ASP A 227 9.14 -0.89 0.42
C ASP A 227 9.62 0.54 0.67
N LEU A 228 10.85 0.82 0.27
CA LEU A 228 11.51 2.13 0.40
C LEU A 228 11.41 2.97 -0.88
N THR A 229 10.58 2.60 -1.85
CA THR A 229 10.48 3.29 -3.15
C THR A 229 10.36 4.81 -3.01
N GLY A 230 9.62 5.29 -2.00
CA GLY A 230 9.41 6.73 -1.78
C GLY A 230 10.45 7.41 -0.90
N VAL A 231 11.49 6.73 -0.48
CA VAL A 231 12.55 7.34 0.34
C VAL A 231 13.56 8.05 -0.55
N ALA A 232 13.60 9.37 -0.49
CA ALA A 232 14.52 10.18 -1.28
C ALA A 232 15.89 10.36 -0.62
N ASP A 233 15.96 10.28 0.72
CA ASP A 233 17.20 10.43 1.48
C ASP A 233 17.99 9.11 1.54
N PRO A 234 19.19 9.02 0.93
CA PRO A 234 20.01 7.81 0.96
C PRO A 234 20.45 7.39 2.38
N ALA A 235 20.64 8.35 3.30
CA ALA A 235 21.02 8.05 4.67
C ALA A 235 19.86 7.38 5.43
N LEU A 236 18.65 7.87 5.23
CA LEU A 236 17.44 7.23 5.76
C LEU A 236 17.23 5.83 5.19
N ALA A 237 17.43 5.66 3.88
CA ALA A 237 17.32 4.35 3.22
C ALA A 237 18.32 3.35 3.81
N LEU A 238 19.60 3.75 3.95
CA LEU A 238 20.64 2.92 4.56
C LEU A 238 20.28 2.52 6.00
N THR A 239 19.83 3.46 6.81
CA THR A 239 19.37 3.18 8.18
C THR A 239 18.24 2.13 8.18
N CYS A 240 17.26 2.29 7.31
CA CYS A 240 16.15 1.33 7.20
C CYS A 240 16.63 -0.06 6.73
N GLU A 241 17.59 -0.13 5.80
CA GLU A 241 18.16 -1.42 5.35
C GLU A 241 18.92 -2.12 6.49
N GLN A 242 19.68 -1.38 7.30
CA GLN A 242 20.40 -1.91 8.46
C GLN A 242 19.43 -2.46 9.51
N GLU A 243 18.42 -1.69 9.89
CA GLU A 243 17.40 -2.13 10.85
C GLU A 243 16.59 -3.34 10.32
N ALA A 244 16.33 -3.39 9.02
CA ALA A 244 15.63 -4.50 8.39
C ALA A 244 16.44 -5.81 8.39
N ALA A 245 17.76 -5.74 8.42
CA ALA A 245 18.64 -6.90 8.43
C ALA A 245 18.55 -7.71 9.73
N GLU A 246 18.23 -7.06 10.86
CA GLU A 246 18.17 -7.71 12.19
C GLU A 246 17.16 -8.88 12.25
N ASN A 247 16.11 -8.85 11.42
CA ASN A 247 15.14 -9.95 11.32
C ASN A 247 14.82 -10.36 9.87
N LEU A 248 15.79 -10.19 8.97
CA LEU A 248 15.79 -10.70 7.60
C LEU A 248 14.59 -10.27 6.75
N LYS A 249 14.15 -9.01 6.86
CA LYS A 249 13.07 -8.48 6.06
C LYS A 249 13.42 -8.46 4.57
N ARG A 250 12.40 -8.64 3.74
CA ARG A 250 12.50 -8.35 2.30
C ARG A 250 12.47 -6.85 2.10
N VAL A 251 13.50 -6.29 1.48
CA VAL A 251 13.60 -4.85 1.22
C VAL A 251 13.53 -4.59 -0.28
N LEU A 252 12.64 -3.69 -0.69
CA LEU A 252 12.64 -3.04 -1.99
C LEU A 252 13.27 -1.66 -1.82
N ARG A 253 14.41 -1.46 -2.47
CA ARG A 253 15.22 -0.25 -2.35
C ARG A 253 14.56 0.98 -3.00
N PRO A 254 14.99 2.19 -2.63
CA PRO A 254 14.53 3.42 -3.27
C PRO A 254 14.67 3.37 -4.79
N SER A 255 13.69 3.89 -5.49
CA SER A 255 13.69 3.97 -6.95
C SER A 255 12.71 5.04 -7.42
N THR A 256 12.88 5.50 -8.66
CA THR A 256 12.02 6.47 -9.33
C THR A 256 11.39 5.84 -10.57
N PRO A 257 10.39 4.93 -10.40
CA PRO A 257 9.75 4.28 -11.53
C PRO A 257 8.95 5.27 -12.38
N ASP A 258 8.87 5.00 -13.67
CA ASP A 258 7.82 5.57 -14.51
C ASP A 258 6.50 4.86 -14.17
N TRP A 259 5.63 5.54 -13.43
CA TRP A 259 4.34 4.98 -13.01
C TRP A 259 3.35 4.80 -14.17
N THR A 260 3.58 5.45 -15.32
CA THR A 260 2.72 5.30 -16.50
C THR A 260 3.07 4.06 -17.33
N ALA A 261 4.27 3.52 -17.15
CA ALA A 261 4.71 2.30 -17.83
C ALA A 261 3.92 1.06 -17.38
N ASP A 262 4.01 -0.01 -18.16
CA ASP A 262 3.45 -1.33 -17.78
C ASP A 262 4.03 -1.75 -16.41
N PRO A 263 3.18 -2.06 -15.42
CA PRO A 263 3.61 -2.38 -14.08
C PRO A 263 4.45 -3.66 -13.98
N GLY A 264 4.27 -4.60 -14.88
CA GLY A 264 4.90 -5.91 -14.81
C GLY A 264 4.60 -6.66 -13.51
N LEU A 265 5.21 -7.82 -13.32
CA LEU A 265 4.94 -8.67 -12.14
C LEU A 265 5.93 -8.47 -10.99
N SER A 266 6.99 -7.68 -11.18
CA SER A 266 8.09 -7.57 -10.23
C SER A 266 7.64 -7.12 -8.83
N ARG A 267 6.72 -6.15 -8.75
CA ARG A 267 6.18 -5.68 -7.47
C ARG A 267 5.27 -6.70 -6.78
N MET A 268 4.49 -7.48 -7.55
CA MET A 268 3.67 -8.57 -6.99
C MET A 268 4.52 -9.69 -6.39
N THR A 269 5.68 -9.98 -6.99
CA THR A 269 6.55 -11.08 -6.56
C THR A 269 7.53 -10.70 -5.46
N ARG A 270 7.72 -9.39 -5.22
CA ARG A 270 8.74 -8.91 -4.29
C ARG A 270 8.50 -9.35 -2.84
N PHE A 271 7.25 -9.38 -2.43
CA PHE A 271 6.84 -9.74 -1.07
C PHE A 271 6.10 -11.09 -1.05
N LEU A 272 6.63 -12.05 -1.81
CA LEU A 272 6.18 -13.44 -1.80
C LEU A 272 7.32 -14.36 -1.37
N GLU A 273 7.00 -15.33 -0.51
CA GLU A 273 7.85 -16.47 -0.19
C GLU A 273 7.55 -17.63 -1.16
N THR A 274 8.48 -18.56 -1.29
CA THR A 274 8.24 -19.82 -2.01
C THR A 274 8.12 -20.95 -1.02
N LYS A 275 6.93 -21.56 -0.94
CA LYS A 275 6.71 -22.77 -0.16
C LYS A 275 6.83 -23.98 -1.06
N THR A 276 7.70 -24.90 -0.71
CA THR A 276 7.88 -26.18 -1.42
C THR A 276 7.39 -27.33 -0.56
N VAL A 277 6.50 -28.15 -1.12
CA VAL A 277 5.89 -29.30 -0.46
C VAL A 277 6.28 -30.57 -1.19
N TRP A 278 6.67 -31.59 -0.43
CA TRP A 278 6.98 -32.93 -0.92
C TRP A 278 5.84 -33.85 -0.56
N HIS A 279 5.17 -34.43 -1.56
CA HIS A 279 4.16 -35.47 -1.37
C HIS A 279 4.66 -36.80 -1.91
N PRO A 280 4.68 -37.87 -1.12
CA PRO A 280 4.95 -39.21 -1.67
C PRO A 280 3.93 -39.51 -2.77
N SER A 281 4.41 -39.92 -3.94
CA SER A 281 3.56 -40.57 -4.92
C SER A 281 3.54 -42.04 -4.56
N SER A 282 2.38 -42.61 -4.17
CA SER A 282 2.25 -44.03 -3.94
C SER A 282 2.68 -44.77 -5.21
N ALA A 283 3.56 -45.76 -5.05
CA ALA A 283 3.89 -46.71 -6.11
C ALA A 283 2.63 -47.51 -6.53
#